data_aa1fa50d48a07b629600df479546a2d5
#
_entry.id   aa1fa50d48a07b629600df479546a2d5
#
_cell.length_a   1.000
_cell.length_b   1.000
_cell.length_c   1.000
_cell.angle_alpha   90.00
_cell.angle_beta   90.00
_cell.angle_gamma   90.00
#
_symmetry.space_group_name_H-M   'P 1'
#
loop_
_entity.id
_entity.type
_entity.pdbx_description
1 polymer ?
#
loop_
_entity_poly.entity_id
_entity_poly.type
_entity_poly.pdbx_seq_one_letter_code
_entity_poly.pdbx_strand_id
1 'polypeptide(L)'
;FLLTGSWKETEEIMTPKGIPVCVSLEEKTSGDSWAECAVRKDAGDDYDVTNGILVYARAEFVKDKNFYEKVQMSHLESSGFGATGEKPGLSPENQKQQKKANAAHQKEALPESLVRIDGGIGIGRITKSGLDQPIGAAAINSVPRKMIRDAVYELLEEAGELRLVSITISVPAGVEAAKKTFNPVLGIEGGISVLGTSGIVEPMSEEALVETIRTHLNVLKAEGRKWVIAVPGNMGAGFLERYLVEHGKFCTDAHQGSNAADTDAAVEAEQMAYGELSTETEPSLLEGFMNSLVTMSNFVGKTIDLAAELGFSGILIAGHMGKLVKIGNGIMNTHSREADGRMDTMLSCALSAGTEDLELLRKIQRSNTTDEAMDHLKQAGIIEDTINVFLKRADWHLTHRSRDEVRTGMIVFGTKGEYLGETEGADAILRSALKELDQ
;
A
#
# COMPACT_ATOMS: atom_id res chain seq x y z
N PHE A 1 -23.93 12.27 23.97
CA PHE A 1 -25.37 12.62 23.91
C PHE A 1 -26.31 11.48 24.34
N LEU A 2 -26.19 10.28 23.77
CA LEU A 2 -27.09 9.14 24.05
C LEU A 2 -27.14 8.72 25.53
N LEU A 3 -26.08 8.95 26.28
CA LEU A 3 -25.99 8.62 27.71
C LEU A 3 -26.34 9.79 28.60
N THR A 4 -26.10 11.03 28.18
CA THR A 4 -26.21 12.24 29.02
C THR A 4 -27.33 13.18 28.61
N GLY A 5 -27.88 13.04 27.42
CA GLY A 5 -28.89 13.95 26.84
C GLY A 5 -28.34 15.32 26.41
N SER A 6 -27.02 15.53 26.48
CA SER A 6 -26.39 16.81 26.14
C SER A 6 -25.21 16.65 25.18
N TRP A 7 -25.04 17.64 24.29
CA TRP A 7 -23.88 17.69 23.38
C TRP A 7 -22.72 18.45 24.04
N LYS A 8 -21.51 17.97 23.80
CA LYS A 8 -20.28 18.74 23.99
C LYS A 8 -20.00 19.63 22.78
N GLU A 9 -19.24 20.69 22.94
CA GLU A 9 -18.75 21.51 21.81
C GLU A 9 -17.42 20.99 21.28
N THR A 10 -16.58 20.53 22.19
CA THR A 10 -15.27 19.96 21.90
C THR A 10 -15.07 18.66 22.66
N GLU A 11 -14.21 17.82 22.17
CA GLU A 11 -13.77 16.59 22.84
C GLU A 11 -12.25 16.46 22.74
N GLU A 12 -11.62 16.04 23.83
CA GLU A 12 -10.19 15.67 23.83
C GLU A 12 -10.07 14.18 23.63
N ILE A 13 -9.30 13.80 22.62
CA ILE A 13 -9.01 12.41 22.30
C ILE A 13 -7.51 12.14 22.42
N MET A 14 -7.16 10.96 22.94
CA MET A 14 -5.77 10.51 22.99
C MET A 14 -5.43 9.77 21.70
N THR A 15 -4.42 10.26 20.99
CA THR A 15 -3.92 9.57 19.78
C THR A 15 -3.15 8.31 20.14
N PRO A 16 -2.94 7.35 19.21
CA PRO A 16 -2.10 6.17 19.44
C PRO A 16 -0.67 6.49 19.87
N LYS A 17 -0.16 7.67 19.49
CA LYS A 17 1.17 8.17 19.94
C LYS A 17 1.15 8.78 21.35
N GLY A 18 0.00 8.80 22.03
CA GLY A 18 -0.13 9.39 23.38
C GLY A 18 -0.18 10.92 23.37
N ILE A 19 -0.50 11.54 22.26
CA ILE A 19 -0.65 13.00 22.14
C ILE A 19 -2.13 13.34 22.25
N PRO A 20 -2.56 14.21 23.20
CA PRO A 20 -3.92 14.67 23.29
C PRO A 20 -4.25 15.62 22.15
N VAL A 21 -5.39 15.46 21.51
CA VAL A 21 -5.90 16.33 20.45
C VAL A 21 -7.33 16.74 20.80
N CYS A 22 -7.60 18.05 20.78
CA CYS A 22 -8.92 18.59 20.96
C CYS A 22 -9.60 18.78 19.61
N VAL A 23 -10.77 18.16 19.43
CA VAL A 23 -11.58 18.27 18.21
C VAL A 23 -12.88 19.00 18.48
N SER A 24 -13.31 19.84 17.53
CA SER A 24 -14.60 20.53 17.58
C SER A 24 -15.68 19.66 16.93
N LEU A 25 -16.85 19.57 17.59
CA LEU A 25 -17.99 18.81 17.08
C LEU A 25 -18.90 19.72 16.27
N GLU A 26 -19.09 19.36 15.00
CA GLU A 26 -19.96 20.06 14.05
C GLU A 26 -21.20 19.21 13.73
N GLU A 27 -22.23 19.82 13.13
CA GLU A 27 -23.42 19.16 12.55
C GLU A 27 -24.07 18.12 13.48
N LYS A 28 -24.40 18.52 14.70
CA LYS A 28 -24.96 17.66 15.74
C LYS A 28 -26.44 17.38 15.49
N THR A 29 -26.80 16.11 15.34
CA THR A 29 -28.17 15.64 15.15
C THR A 29 -28.46 14.42 16.01
N SER A 30 -29.73 14.22 16.40
CA SER A 30 -30.10 13.06 17.21
C SER A 30 -31.56 12.67 17.05
N GLY A 31 -31.87 11.42 17.37
CA GLY A 31 -33.19 10.85 17.51
C GLY A 31 -33.32 10.08 18.84
N ASP A 32 -34.36 9.31 18.98
CA ASP A 32 -34.67 8.60 20.26
C ASP A 32 -33.60 7.56 20.64
N SER A 33 -33.01 6.90 19.66
CA SER A 33 -32.05 5.81 19.89
C SER A 33 -30.68 6.04 19.23
N TRP A 34 -30.46 7.16 18.57
CA TRP A 34 -29.23 7.47 17.85
C TRP A 34 -28.82 8.93 18.00
N ALA A 35 -27.54 9.16 17.84
CA ALA A 35 -26.94 10.49 17.76
C ALA A 35 -25.82 10.49 16.72
N GLU A 36 -25.67 11.60 16.00
CA GLU A 36 -24.66 11.78 14.96
C GLU A 36 -24.04 13.17 15.09
N CYS A 37 -22.74 13.24 14.94
CA CYS A 37 -22.02 14.50 14.81
C CYS A 37 -20.88 14.34 13.82
N ALA A 38 -20.33 15.46 13.38
CA ALA A 38 -19.19 15.50 12.47
C ALA A 38 -17.98 16.16 13.11
N VAL A 39 -16.82 15.77 12.63
CA VAL A 39 -15.53 16.44 12.88
C VAL A 39 -14.92 16.79 11.53
N ARG A 40 -14.38 17.99 11.42
CA ARG A 40 -13.66 18.42 10.22
C ARG A 40 -12.24 17.89 10.25
N LYS A 41 -11.85 17.19 9.17
CA LYS A 41 -10.48 16.71 9.02
C LYS A 41 -9.54 17.88 8.80
N ASP A 42 -8.51 17.97 9.61
CA ASP A 42 -7.39 18.89 9.44
C ASP A 42 -6.17 18.06 8.99
N ALA A 43 -5.69 18.32 7.78
CA ALA A 43 -4.49 17.69 7.24
C ALA A 43 -3.23 18.58 7.41
N GLY A 44 -3.33 19.70 8.12
CA GLY A 44 -2.23 20.64 8.28
C GLY A 44 -1.77 21.18 6.93
N ASP A 45 -0.47 21.18 6.71
CA ASP A 45 0.15 21.65 5.46
C ASP A 45 0.18 20.56 4.35
N ASP A 46 -0.47 19.41 4.54
CA ASP A 46 -0.51 18.35 3.54
C ASP A 46 -1.52 18.66 2.43
N TYR A 47 -1.12 18.41 1.17
CA TYR A 47 -2.01 18.47 -0.01
C TYR A 47 -2.93 17.24 -0.09
N ASP A 48 -3.44 16.76 1.05
CA ASP A 48 -4.37 15.65 1.08
C ASP A 48 -5.72 16.08 0.47
N VAL A 49 -6.19 15.32 -0.52
CA VAL A 49 -7.50 15.54 -1.18
C VAL A 49 -8.67 15.44 -0.21
N THR A 50 -8.45 14.94 0.99
CA THR A 50 -9.44 14.82 2.06
C THR A 50 -9.34 15.92 3.13
N ASN A 51 -8.48 16.94 2.93
CA ASN A 51 -8.39 18.06 3.86
C ASN A 51 -9.71 18.86 3.90
N GLY A 52 -10.15 19.21 5.10
CA GLY A 52 -11.35 20.02 5.32
C GLY A 52 -12.69 19.29 5.14
N ILE A 53 -12.71 18.00 4.77
CA ILE A 53 -13.96 17.23 4.67
C ILE A 53 -14.50 16.88 6.05
N LEU A 54 -15.83 16.71 6.13
CA LEU A 54 -16.49 16.29 7.36
C LEU A 54 -16.52 14.77 7.46
N VAL A 55 -16.12 14.29 8.63
CA VAL A 55 -16.19 12.88 9.03
C VAL A 55 -17.30 12.74 10.06
N TYR A 56 -18.35 12.03 9.72
CA TYR A 56 -19.51 11.80 10.56
C TYR A 56 -19.35 10.52 11.35
N ALA A 57 -19.75 10.55 12.61
CA ALA A 57 -19.88 9.38 13.45
C ALA A 57 -21.30 9.32 14.02
N ARG A 58 -22.03 8.27 13.65
CA ARG A 58 -23.35 7.95 14.15
C ARG A 58 -23.26 6.80 15.13
N ALA A 59 -23.74 7.02 16.35
CA ALA A 59 -23.91 5.99 17.36
C ALA A 59 -25.40 5.67 17.53
N GLU A 60 -25.74 4.38 17.61
CA GLU A 60 -27.11 3.92 17.75
C GLU A 60 -27.21 2.73 18.72
N PHE A 61 -28.14 2.78 19.67
CA PHE A 61 -28.50 1.62 20.49
C PHE A 61 -29.37 0.63 19.70
N VAL A 62 -28.83 -0.56 19.49
CA VAL A 62 -29.49 -1.60 18.67
C VAL A 62 -30.33 -2.52 19.56
N LYS A 63 -31.60 -2.75 19.17
CA LYS A 63 -32.48 -3.74 19.79
C LYS A 63 -32.33 -5.09 19.10
N ASP A 64 -31.35 -5.88 19.52
CA ASP A 64 -31.11 -7.23 19.00
C ASP A 64 -31.40 -8.28 20.08
N LYS A 65 -32.57 -8.94 20.00
CA LYS A 65 -32.98 -9.92 21.01
C LYS A 65 -32.03 -11.12 21.07
N ASN A 66 -31.54 -11.59 19.92
CA ASN A 66 -30.63 -12.75 19.86
C ASN A 66 -29.26 -12.43 20.47
N PHE A 67 -28.84 -11.18 20.38
CA PHE A 67 -27.61 -10.71 20.97
C PHE A 67 -27.70 -10.73 22.51
N TYR A 68 -28.77 -10.17 23.07
CA TYR A 68 -28.97 -10.13 24.54
C TYR A 68 -29.06 -11.52 25.14
N GLU A 69 -29.71 -12.47 24.48
CA GLU A 69 -29.76 -13.88 24.91
C GLU A 69 -28.37 -14.53 24.96
N LYS A 70 -27.51 -14.26 23.95
CA LYS A 70 -26.13 -14.76 23.91
C LYS A 70 -25.25 -14.13 25.00
N VAL A 71 -25.38 -12.83 25.23
CA VAL A 71 -24.61 -12.12 26.28
C VAL A 71 -25.05 -12.60 27.67
N GLN A 72 -26.34 -12.80 27.92
CA GLN A 72 -26.83 -13.37 29.18
C GLN A 72 -26.34 -14.81 29.39
N MET A 73 -26.29 -15.64 28.36
CA MET A 73 -25.76 -17.00 28.47
C MET A 73 -24.26 -17.02 28.75
N SER A 74 -23.47 -16.17 28.13
CA SER A 74 -22.03 -16.08 28.39
C SER A 74 -21.71 -15.58 29.82
N HIS A 75 -22.52 -14.67 30.35
CA HIS A 75 -22.43 -14.23 31.75
C HIS A 75 -22.86 -15.31 32.76
N LEU A 76 -23.84 -16.15 32.40
CA LEU A 76 -24.26 -17.27 33.23
C LEU A 76 -23.20 -18.40 33.25
N GLU A 77 -22.49 -18.63 32.13
CA GLU A 77 -21.39 -19.59 32.04
C GLU A 77 -20.14 -19.11 32.78
N SER A 78 -19.81 -17.80 32.72
CA SER A 78 -18.67 -17.23 33.44
C SER A 78 -18.91 -17.09 34.95
N SER A 79 -20.15 -16.95 35.39
CA SER A 79 -20.53 -16.86 36.81
C SER A 79 -20.65 -18.21 37.53
N GLY A 80 -20.41 -19.32 36.83
CA GLY A 80 -20.27 -20.65 37.47
C GLY A 80 -21.55 -21.24 38.09
N PHE A 81 -22.74 -20.80 37.67
CA PHE A 81 -24.01 -21.39 38.04
C PHE A 81 -24.44 -22.47 37.02
N GLY A 82 -23.78 -23.63 37.13
CA GLY A 82 -24.08 -24.79 36.30
C GLY A 82 -23.82 -26.07 37.10
N ALA A 83 -24.93 -26.68 37.61
CA ALA A 83 -25.13 -28.07 38.04
C ALA A 83 -24.29 -28.64 39.19
N THR A 84 -24.94 -28.76 40.31
CA THR A 84 -24.86 -29.88 41.26
C THR A 84 -23.57 -30.71 41.35
N GLY A 85 -22.76 -30.41 42.32
CA GLY A 85 -21.68 -31.25 42.81
C GLY A 85 -21.14 -30.73 44.12
N GLU A 86 -21.50 -31.36 45.25
CA GLU A 86 -21.04 -31.04 46.59
C GLU A 86 -19.51 -30.98 46.62
N LYS A 87 -18.95 -29.87 47.11
CA LYS A 87 -17.54 -29.75 47.52
C LYS A 87 -17.42 -29.65 49.05
N PRO A 88 -16.43 -30.32 49.68
CA PRO A 88 -16.29 -30.36 51.13
C PRO A 88 -15.84 -29.02 51.71
N GLY A 89 -16.39 -28.72 52.88
CA GLY A 89 -16.34 -27.54 53.70
C GLY A 89 -15.02 -26.77 53.82
N LEU A 90 -15.12 -25.51 53.48
CA LEU A 90 -14.18 -24.46 53.91
C LEU A 90 -14.83 -23.64 55.02
N SER A 91 -14.03 -23.31 56.06
CA SER A 91 -14.47 -22.62 57.24
C SER A 91 -15.03 -21.20 56.94
N PRO A 92 -15.97 -20.67 57.77
CA PRO A 92 -16.63 -19.38 57.53
C PRO A 92 -15.69 -18.17 57.44
N GLU A 93 -14.50 -18.24 58.02
CA GLU A 93 -13.50 -17.15 57.97
C GLU A 93 -12.77 -17.06 56.63
N ASN A 94 -12.48 -18.20 56.01
CA ASN A 94 -11.86 -18.24 54.68
C ASN A 94 -12.82 -17.79 53.56
N GLN A 95 -14.15 -17.96 53.75
CA GLN A 95 -15.15 -17.47 52.81
C GLN A 95 -15.26 -15.95 52.83
N LYS A 96 -15.04 -15.28 53.97
CA LYS A 96 -15.06 -13.81 54.09
C LYS A 96 -13.81 -13.14 53.50
N GLN A 97 -12.63 -13.79 53.63
CA GLN A 97 -11.41 -13.28 53.02
C GLN A 97 -11.39 -13.49 51.50
N GLN A 98 -11.91 -14.62 51.01
CA GLN A 98 -12.05 -14.88 49.58
C GLN A 98 -13.09 -13.97 48.94
N LYS A 99 -14.22 -13.67 49.62
CA LYS A 99 -15.20 -12.66 49.11
C LYS A 99 -14.66 -11.22 49.08
N LYS A 100 -13.76 -10.86 50.03
CA LYS A 100 -13.10 -9.54 49.99
C LYS A 100 -11.98 -9.46 48.95
N ALA A 101 -11.27 -10.52 48.69
CA ALA A 101 -10.24 -10.60 47.64
C ALA A 101 -10.85 -10.67 46.26
N ASN A 102 -11.98 -11.36 46.08
CA ASN A 102 -12.69 -11.40 44.78
C ASN A 102 -13.50 -10.14 44.49
N ALA A 103 -13.89 -9.34 45.50
CA ALA A 103 -14.55 -8.04 45.26
C ALA A 103 -13.58 -6.93 44.87
N ALA A 104 -12.26 -7.14 45.01
CA ALA A 104 -11.24 -6.16 44.63
C ALA A 104 -10.62 -6.42 43.21
N HIS A 105 -10.89 -7.56 42.59
CA HIS A 105 -10.33 -7.92 41.27
C HIS A 105 -11.31 -8.73 40.45
N GLN A 106 -12.32 -8.10 39.91
CA GLN A 106 -12.99 -8.49 38.65
C GLN A 106 -13.93 -7.34 38.26
N LYS A 107 -13.38 -6.29 37.66
CA LYS A 107 -14.10 -5.59 36.62
C LYS A 107 -14.19 -6.61 35.49
N GLU A 108 -15.33 -7.29 35.33
CA GLU A 108 -15.58 -8.14 34.17
C GLU A 108 -15.50 -7.24 32.95
N ALA A 109 -14.52 -7.47 32.09
CA ALA A 109 -14.38 -6.75 30.83
C ALA A 109 -15.65 -6.96 30.01
N LEU A 110 -16.25 -5.88 29.52
CA LEU A 110 -17.42 -5.93 28.65
C LEU A 110 -17.08 -6.79 27.41
N PRO A 111 -18.04 -7.62 26.91
CA PRO A 111 -17.80 -8.43 25.73
C PRO A 111 -17.44 -7.55 24.50
N GLU A 112 -16.40 -7.89 23.78
CA GLU A 112 -15.99 -7.16 22.54
C GLU A 112 -17.14 -7.03 21.52
N SER A 113 -18.15 -7.87 21.61
CA SER A 113 -19.33 -7.88 20.76
C SER A 113 -20.32 -6.73 21.01
N LEU A 114 -20.18 -5.96 22.12
CA LEU A 114 -21.08 -4.83 22.41
C LEU A 114 -20.97 -3.65 21.44
N VAL A 115 -19.86 -3.53 20.70
CA VAL A 115 -19.63 -2.44 19.77
C VAL A 115 -19.46 -2.96 18.35
N ARG A 116 -20.40 -2.65 17.48
CA ARG A 116 -20.32 -2.92 16.04
C ARG A 116 -19.88 -1.66 15.33
N ILE A 117 -18.90 -1.79 14.41
CA ILE A 117 -18.37 -0.65 13.65
C ILE A 117 -18.50 -0.97 12.18
N ASP A 118 -19.13 -0.06 11.43
CA ASP A 118 -19.27 -0.17 9.98
C ASP A 118 -19.07 1.19 9.30
N GLY A 119 -18.91 1.16 7.97
CA GLY A 119 -18.83 2.34 7.11
C GLY A 119 -20.17 2.64 6.47
N GLY A 120 -20.54 3.93 6.48
CA GLY A 120 -21.64 4.49 5.72
C GLY A 120 -21.19 5.11 4.39
N ILE A 121 -21.93 6.12 3.94
CA ILE A 121 -21.66 6.82 2.66
C ILE A 121 -20.24 7.36 2.65
N GLY A 122 -19.51 7.11 1.54
CA GLY A 122 -18.17 7.62 1.30
C GLY A 122 -17.04 6.91 2.05
N ILE A 123 -17.35 5.86 2.82
CA ILE A 123 -16.37 4.87 3.27
C ILE A 123 -16.38 3.71 2.29
N GLY A 124 -15.22 3.37 1.73
CA GLY A 124 -15.09 2.31 0.74
C GLY A 124 -15.37 0.92 1.32
N ARG A 125 -15.73 0.00 0.43
CA ARG A 125 -15.88 -1.44 0.73
C ARG A 125 -14.71 -2.18 0.13
N ILE A 126 -14.20 -3.15 0.86
CA ILE A 126 -13.09 -3.99 0.44
C ILE A 126 -13.60 -5.04 -0.54
N THR A 127 -13.00 -5.08 -1.74
CA THR A 127 -13.36 -6.04 -2.81
C THR A 127 -12.24 -7.03 -3.10
N LYS A 128 -11.01 -6.76 -2.64
CA LYS A 128 -9.84 -7.63 -2.82
C LYS A 128 -9.31 -8.16 -1.50
N SER A 129 -8.72 -9.35 -1.54
CA SER A 129 -7.98 -9.94 -0.41
C SER A 129 -6.64 -9.22 -0.20
N GLY A 130 -6.03 -9.40 1.00
CA GLY A 130 -4.70 -8.83 1.31
C GLY A 130 -4.73 -7.49 2.01
N LEU A 131 -5.91 -6.89 2.18
CA LEU A 131 -6.11 -5.69 2.99
C LEU A 131 -6.32 -6.05 4.48
N ASP A 132 -6.24 -5.04 5.34
CA ASP A 132 -6.35 -5.19 6.80
C ASP A 132 -7.71 -5.79 7.24
N GLN A 133 -8.79 -5.53 6.50
CA GLN A 133 -10.11 -6.06 6.78
C GLN A 133 -10.55 -7.06 5.68
N PRO A 134 -11.48 -7.97 5.98
CA PRO A 134 -11.94 -8.96 5.00
C PRO A 134 -12.79 -8.34 3.90
N ILE A 135 -12.92 -9.07 2.77
CA ILE A 135 -13.79 -8.68 1.64
C ILE A 135 -15.22 -8.42 2.14
N GLY A 136 -15.83 -7.36 1.63
CA GLY A 136 -17.17 -6.87 2.00
C GLY A 136 -17.20 -5.97 3.23
N ALA A 137 -16.14 -5.95 4.05
CA ALA A 137 -16.06 -5.05 5.19
C ALA A 137 -15.82 -3.58 4.75
N ALA A 138 -16.21 -2.66 5.61
CA ALA A 138 -15.84 -1.26 5.44
C ALA A 138 -14.32 -1.07 5.59
N ALA A 139 -13.75 -0.26 4.73
CA ALA A 139 -12.31 0.06 4.70
C ALA A 139 -11.92 0.97 5.89
N ILE A 140 -12.15 0.47 7.09
CA ILE A 140 -11.74 1.07 8.37
C ILE A 140 -10.76 0.10 9.00
N ASN A 141 -9.47 0.46 9.06
CA ASN A 141 -8.41 -0.43 9.49
C ASN A 141 -8.50 -0.78 10.99
N SER A 142 -7.77 -1.79 11.42
CA SER A 142 -7.80 -2.37 12.77
C SER A 142 -7.49 -1.34 13.85
N VAL A 143 -6.54 -0.45 13.64
CA VAL A 143 -6.18 0.59 14.61
C VAL A 143 -7.32 1.59 14.85
N PRO A 144 -7.89 2.26 13.84
CA PRO A 144 -9.08 3.10 14.02
C PRO A 144 -10.26 2.35 14.64
N ARG A 145 -10.52 1.10 14.23
CA ARG A 145 -11.59 0.28 14.84
C ARG A 145 -11.34 0.06 16.32
N LYS A 146 -10.10 -0.24 16.70
CA LYS A 146 -9.72 -0.41 18.12
C LYS A 146 -9.94 0.88 18.90
N MET A 147 -9.48 2.03 18.39
CA MET A 147 -9.67 3.32 19.06
C MET A 147 -11.14 3.66 19.28
N ILE A 148 -11.98 3.49 18.25
CA ILE A 148 -13.42 3.71 18.35
C ILE A 148 -14.04 2.78 19.38
N ARG A 149 -13.66 1.50 19.35
CA ARG A 149 -14.17 0.50 20.28
C ARG A 149 -13.79 0.81 21.72
N ASP A 150 -12.52 1.09 21.97
CA ASP A 150 -12.01 1.38 23.30
C ASP A 150 -12.71 2.61 23.91
N ALA A 151 -12.84 3.70 23.14
CA ALA A 151 -13.55 4.91 23.58
C ALA A 151 -15.03 4.67 23.89
N VAL A 152 -15.71 3.85 23.08
CA VAL A 152 -17.12 3.51 23.33
C VAL A 152 -17.25 2.60 24.56
N TYR A 153 -16.34 1.65 24.76
CA TYR A 153 -16.34 0.79 25.95
C TYR A 153 -16.13 1.56 27.23
N GLU A 154 -15.20 2.49 27.27
CA GLU A 154 -14.94 3.33 28.43
C GLU A 154 -16.22 4.07 28.85
N LEU A 155 -16.92 4.68 27.89
CA LEU A 155 -18.18 5.39 28.15
C LEU A 155 -19.32 4.45 28.60
N LEU A 156 -19.42 3.25 28.03
CA LEU A 156 -20.42 2.26 28.42
C LEU A 156 -20.15 1.73 29.83
N GLU A 157 -18.88 1.48 30.16
CA GLU A 157 -18.47 1.04 31.52
C GLU A 157 -18.76 2.11 32.57
N GLU A 158 -18.41 3.37 32.31
CA GLU A 158 -18.70 4.50 33.21
C GLU A 158 -20.19 4.69 33.47
N ALA A 159 -21.02 4.51 32.41
CA ALA A 159 -22.45 4.62 32.49
C ALA A 159 -23.14 3.38 33.08
N GLY A 160 -22.43 2.26 33.27
CA GLY A 160 -23.04 0.97 33.63
C GLY A 160 -24.00 0.43 32.57
N GLU A 161 -23.75 0.74 31.29
CA GLU A 161 -24.60 0.43 30.15
C GLU A 161 -24.15 -0.84 29.44
N LEU A 162 -25.10 -1.77 29.19
CA LEU A 162 -24.84 -3.05 28.54
C LEU A 162 -25.54 -3.20 27.19
N ARG A 163 -26.10 -2.12 26.65
CA ARG A 163 -26.75 -2.18 25.34
C ARG A 163 -25.73 -2.27 24.20
N LEU A 164 -26.09 -3.03 23.18
CA LEU A 164 -25.34 -3.09 21.93
C LEU A 164 -25.37 -1.72 21.24
N VAL A 165 -24.18 -1.22 20.89
CA VAL A 165 -23.99 0.03 20.17
C VAL A 165 -23.49 -0.25 18.76
N SER A 166 -24.15 0.31 17.75
CA SER A 166 -23.67 0.35 16.37
C SER A 166 -23.06 1.72 16.10
N ILE A 167 -21.81 1.74 15.63
CA ILE A 167 -21.11 2.94 15.19
C ILE A 167 -21.00 2.89 13.67
N THR A 168 -21.51 3.92 13.00
CA THR A 168 -21.37 4.09 11.55
C THR A 168 -20.55 5.33 11.26
N ILE A 169 -19.43 5.15 10.56
CA ILE A 169 -18.58 6.25 10.11
C ILE A 169 -18.94 6.59 8.66
N SER A 170 -19.21 7.86 8.37
CA SER A 170 -19.56 8.32 7.03
C SER A 170 -18.73 9.54 6.63
N VAL A 171 -18.37 9.61 5.36
CA VAL A 171 -17.64 10.74 4.76
C VAL A 171 -18.24 11.01 3.39
N PRO A 172 -19.39 11.69 3.26
CA PRO A 172 -20.09 11.82 1.99
C PRO A 172 -19.22 12.35 0.84
N ALA A 173 -18.34 13.31 1.11
CA ALA A 173 -17.34 13.81 0.15
C ALA A 173 -16.29 12.74 -0.25
N GLY A 174 -16.18 11.67 0.52
CA GLY A 174 -15.23 10.57 0.28
C GLY A 174 -15.50 9.80 -1.01
N VAL A 175 -16.73 9.80 -1.52
CA VAL A 175 -17.09 9.18 -2.80
C VAL A 175 -16.27 9.81 -3.96
N GLU A 176 -16.24 11.12 -4.01
CA GLU A 176 -15.47 11.84 -5.05
C GLU A 176 -13.97 11.90 -4.74
N ALA A 177 -13.61 12.04 -3.47
CA ALA A 177 -12.22 12.07 -3.07
C ALA A 177 -11.50 10.75 -3.40
N ALA A 178 -12.15 9.61 -3.22
CA ALA A 178 -11.59 8.29 -3.49
C ALA A 178 -11.12 8.11 -4.94
N LYS A 179 -11.78 8.74 -5.91
CA LYS A 179 -11.40 8.67 -7.32
C LYS A 179 -10.00 9.25 -7.60
N LYS A 180 -9.47 10.08 -6.69
CA LYS A 180 -8.15 10.71 -6.78
C LYS A 180 -7.10 10.02 -5.89
N THR A 181 -7.44 8.88 -5.30
CA THR A 181 -6.57 8.11 -4.42
C THR A 181 -6.20 6.77 -5.05
N PHE A 182 -5.33 5.99 -4.39
CA PHE A 182 -5.00 4.61 -4.79
C PHE A 182 -6.09 3.59 -4.42
N ASN A 183 -7.14 3.98 -3.72
CA ASN A 183 -8.18 3.07 -3.23
C ASN A 183 -8.76 2.13 -4.31
N PRO A 184 -9.14 2.62 -5.52
CA PRO A 184 -9.68 1.75 -6.57
C PRO A 184 -8.70 0.65 -6.99
N VAL A 185 -7.40 0.98 -7.11
CA VAL A 185 -6.34 0.01 -7.47
C VAL A 185 -6.17 -1.06 -6.38
N LEU A 186 -6.29 -0.67 -5.11
CA LEU A 186 -6.21 -1.56 -3.97
C LEU A 186 -7.48 -2.40 -3.75
N GLY A 187 -8.54 -2.20 -4.54
CA GLY A 187 -9.81 -2.88 -4.35
C GLY A 187 -10.61 -2.32 -3.16
N ILE A 188 -10.59 -1.00 -3.00
CA ILE A 188 -11.45 -0.28 -2.07
C ILE A 188 -12.40 0.58 -2.90
N GLU A 189 -13.66 0.18 -2.95
CA GLU A 189 -14.66 0.77 -3.84
C GLU A 189 -15.71 1.61 -3.09
N GLY A 190 -16.24 2.63 -3.75
CA GLY A 190 -17.35 3.45 -3.25
C GLY A 190 -16.98 4.54 -2.24
N GLY A 191 -15.70 4.67 -1.85
CA GLY A 191 -15.29 5.69 -0.90
C GLY A 191 -13.82 5.64 -0.51
N ILE A 192 -13.46 6.47 0.47
CA ILE A 192 -12.11 6.49 1.05
C ILE A 192 -11.93 5.39 2.10
N SER A 193 -10.69 5.12 2.46
CA SER A 193 -10.32 4.29 3.61
C SER A 193 -10.05 5.16 4.84
N VAL A 194 -10.35 4.61 6.03
CA VAL A 194 -9.96 5.16 7.32
C VAL A 194 -8.76 4.36 7.82
N LEU A 195 -7.59 4.96 7.72
CA LEU A 195 -6.32 4.37 8.10
C LEU A 195 -5.55 5.34 9.00
N GLY A 196 -4.47 4.88 9.58
CA GLY A 196 -3.59 5.70 10.41
C GLY A 196 -3.19 4.97 11.69
N THR A 197 -1.89 4.95 11.93
CA THR A 197 -1.27 4.36 13.13
C THR A 197 -0.96 5.40 14.17
N SER A 198 -0.80 6.67 13.76
CA SER A 198 -0.42 7.78 14.63
C SER A 198 -1.60 8.63 15.11
N GLY A 199 -2.71 8.65 14.36
CA GLY A 199 -3.84 9.57 14.59
C GLY A 199 -3.53 11.04 14.26
N ILE A 200 -2.31 11.32 13.80
CA ILE A 200 -1.87 12.65 13.35
C ILE A 200 -1.38 12.50 11.91
N VAL A 201 -1.81 13.41 11.04
CA VAL A 201 -1.32 13.48 9.67
C VAL A 201 0.06 14.13 9.69
N GLU A 202 1.09 13.39 9.28
CA GLU A 202 2.42 13.92 9.01
C GLU A 202 2.55 14.08 7.49
N PRO A 203 2.59 15.31 6.96
CA PRO A 203 2.65 15.56 5.53
C PRO A 203 3.79 14.79 4.87
N MET A 204 3.48 14.06 3.79
CA MET A 204 4.46 13.29 3.01
C MET A 204 5.34 12.35 3.86
N SER A 205 4.78 11.78 4.91
CA SER A 205 5.47 10.82 5.78
C SER A 205 6.00 9.65 4.96
N GLU A 206 7.29 9.37 5.09
CA GLU A 206 7.93 8.23 4.41
C GLU A 206 7.29 6.90 4.83
N GLU A 207 6.92 6.80 6.10
CA GLU A 207 6.24 5.63 6.65
C GLU A 207 4.90 5.38 5.97
N ALA A 208 4.11 6.43 5.72
CA ALA A 208 2.81 6.30 5.04
C ALA A 208 2.98 5.85 3.59
N LEU A 209 3.99 6.35 2.88
CA LEU A 209 4.29 5.92 1.52
C LEU A 209 4.78 4.47 1.47
N VAL A 210 5.65 4.07 2.39
CA VAL A 210 6.13 2.69 2.50
C VAL A 210 4.99 1.73 2.87
N GLU A 211 4.07 2.15 3.75
CA GLU A 211 2.89 1.35 4.11
C GLU A 211 1.91 1.19 2.93
N THR A 212 1.79 2.20 2.07
CA THR A 212 1.03 2.09 0.82
C THR A 212 1.65 1.05 -0.12
N ILE A 213 2.99 1.03 -0.24
CA ILE A 213 3.71 0.01 -1.01
C ILE A 213 3.46 -1.37 -0.42
N ARG A 214 3.59 -1.54 0.91
CA ARG A 214 3.31 -2.80 1.61
C ARG A 214 1.88 -3.28 1.36
N THR A 215 0.92 -2.39 1.45
CA THR A 215 -0.49 -2.70 1.22
C THR A 215 -0.72 -3.22 -0.19
N HIS A 216 -0.15 -2.57 -1.21
CA HIS A 216 -0.27 -3.02 -2.60
C HIS A 216 0.39 -4.40 -2.81
N LEU A 217 1.58 -4.60 -2.27
CA LEU A 217 2.26 -5.90 -2.32
C LEU A 217 1.43 -7.01 -1.63
N ASN A 218 0.79 -6.73 -0.51
CA ASN A 218 -0.10 -7.68 0.16
C ASN A 218 -1.30 -8.08 -0.71
N VAL A 219 -1.90 -7.11 -1.43
CA VAL A 219 -2.99 -7.40 -2.38
C VAL A 219 -2.50 -8.32 -3.49
N LEU A 220 -1.37 -8.00 -4.15
CA LEU A 220 -0.79 -8.83 -5.19
C LEU A 220 -0.46 -10.24 -4.68
N LYS A 221 0.07 -10.36 -3.46
CA LYS A 221 0.36 -11.65 -2.83
C LYS A 221 -0.91 -12.47 -2.58
N ALA A 222 -1.97 -11.82 -2.11
CA ALA A 222 -3.26 -12.46 -1.88
C ALA A 222 -3.96 -12.88 -3.19
N GLU A 223 -3.68 -12.20 -4.30
CA GLU A 223 -4.08 -12.59 -5.66
C GLU A 223 -3.24 -13.76 -6.21
N GLY A 224 -2.25 -14.26 -5.46
CA GLY A 224 -1.40 -15.38 -5.86
C GLY A 224 -0.20 -14.98 -6.73
N ARG A 225 0.07 -13.68 -6.91
CA ARG A 225 1.21 -13.18 -7.69
C ARG A 225 2.52 -13.56 -7.04
N LYS A 226 3.49 -13.93 -7.86
CA LYS A 226 4.86 -14.25 -7.46
C LYS A 226 5.87 -13.22 -7.96
N TRP A 227 5.49 -12.42 -8.95
CA TRP A 227 6.34 -11.44 -9.62
C TRP A 227 5.77 -10.05 -9.47
N VAL A 228 6.64 -9.10 -9.12
CA VAL A 228 6.28 -7.70 -8.89
C VAL A 228 6.91 -6.84 -9.97
N ILE A 229 6.15 -5.88 -10.49
CA ILE A 229 6.69 -4.82 -11.33
C ILE A 229 6.48 -3.49 -10.60
N ALA A 230 7.59 -2.82 -10.30
CA ALA A 230 7.59 -1.59 -9.52
C ALA A 230 8.09 -0.40 -10.36
N VAL A 231 7.38 0.71 -10.25
CA VAL A 231 7.72 1.96 -10.96
C VAL A 231 7.80 3.13 -9.99
N PRO A 232 8.69 4.11 -10.21
CA PRO A 232 8.74 5.31 -9.36
C PRO A 232 7.48 6.19 -9.47
N GLY A 233 6.69 6.04 -10.52
CA GLY A 233 5.48 6.82 -10.76
C GLY A 233 5.01 6.74 -12.21
N ASN A 234 4.10 7.64 -12.61
CA ASN A 234 3.38 7.61 -13.88
C ASN A 234 4.27 7.56 -15.13
N MET A 235 5.47 8.16 -15.11
CA MET A 235 6.40 8.07 -16.24
C MET A 235 6.85 6.63 -16.49
N GLY A 236 7.12 5.87 -15.42
CA GLY A 236 7.49 4.45 -15.51
C GLY A 236 6.34 3.59 -16.02
N ALA A 237 5.14 3.83 -15.53
CA ALA A 237 3.93 3.15 -15.98
C ALA A 237 3.69 3.41 -17.47
N GLY A 238 3.67 4.67 -17.88
CA GLY A 238 3.46 5.04 -19.30
C GLY A 238 4.59 4.59 -20.24
N PHE A 239 5.82 4.43 -19.73
CA PHE A 239 6.90 3.81 -20.51
C PHE A 239 6.60 2.32 -20.73
N LEU A 240 6.30 1.58 -19.66
CA LEU A 240 6.05 0.14 -19.75
C LEU A 240 4.86 -0.17 -20.66
N GLU A 241 3.80 0.62 -20.58
CA GLU A 241 2.64 0.49 -21.45
C GLU A 241 3.05 0.52 -22.93
N ARG A 242 3.78 1.57 -23.37
CA ARG A 242 4.29 1.70 -24.73
C ARG A 242 5.27 0.59 -25.09
N TYR A 243 6.21 0.32 -24.21
CA TYR A 243 7.24 -0.70 -24.41
C TYR A 243 6.65 -2.09 -24.68
N LEU A 244 5.59 -2.46 -23.95
CA LEU A 244 4.92 -3.74 -24.12
C LEU A 244 4.13 -3.81 -25.43
N VAL A 245 3.47 -2.72 -25.81
CA VAL A 245 2.75 -2.64 -27.09
C VAL A 245 3.72 -2.69 -28.28
N GLU A 246 4.78 -1.89 -28.24
CA GLU A 246 5.75 -1.80 -29.35
C GLU A 246 6.54 -3.09 -29.57
N HIS A 247 6.81 -3.87 -28.49
CA HIS A 247 7.59 -5.11 -28.57
C HIS A 247 6.72 -6.38 -28.67
N GLY A 248 5.41 -6.24 -28.86
CA GLY A 248 4.48 -7.36 -29.07
C GLY A 248 4.48 -8.38 -27.90
N LYS A 249 4.87 -7.96 -26.70
CA LYS A 249 5.02 -8.86 -25.54
C LYS A 249 3.68 -9.34 -24.96
N PHE A 250 2.55 -8.87 -25.49
CA PHE A 250 1.20 -9.37 -25.21
C PHE A 250 0.70 -10.41 -26.24
N CYS A 251 1.52 -10.80 -27.22
CA CYS A 251 1.14 -11.87 -28.12
C CYS A 251 1.31 -13.21 -27.41
N THR A 252 0.22 -13.91 -27.13
CA THR A 252 0.22 -15.29 -26.64
C THR A 252 0.90 -16.22 -27.62
N ASP A 253 1.69 -17.18 -27.10
CA ASP A 253 2.37 -18.28 -27.84
C ASP A 253 1.38 -19.28 -28.50
N ALA A 254 0.36 -18.78 -29.21
CA ALA A 254 -0.58 -19.63 -29.94
C ALA A 254 -0.02 -20.21 -31.25
N HIS A 255 1.23 -19.84 -31.63
CA HIS A 255 1.85 -20.35 -32.86
C HIS A 255 3.35 -20.73 -32.69
N GLN A 256 3.69 -21.59 -31.75
CA GLN A 256 4.91 -22.36 -31.78
C GLN A 256 4.60 -23.84 -32.01
N GLY A 257 4.30 -24.15 -33.25
CA GLY A 257 4.07 -25.53 -33.67
C GLY A 257 4.15 -25.69 -35.19
N SER A 258 5.34 -25.46 -35.81
CA SER A 258 5.77 -26.14 -37.02
C SER A 258 7.23 -25.84 -37.35
N ASN A 259 8.02 -26.86 -37.22
CA ASN A 259 9.32 -27.25 -37.80
C ASN A 259 10.16 -26.23 -38.58
N ALA A 260 11.32 -26.00 -38.03
CA ALA A 260 12.49 -25.50 -38.76
C ALA A 260 12.94 -26.47 -39.83
N ALA A 261 13.04 -26.02 -41.07
CA ALA A 261 14.08 -26.40 -42.01
C ALA A 261 14.11 -25.38 -43.15
N ASP A 262 15.31 -24.92 -43.38
CA ASP A 262 15.90 -24.36 -44.58
C ASP A 262 16.10 -22.83 -44.66
N THR A 263 17.35 -22.60 -44.65
CA THR A 263 18.26 -21.50 -44.94
C THR A 263 17.94 -20.71 -46.21
N ASP A 264 18.30 -19.42 -46.16
CA ASP A 264 18.49 -18.44 -47.24
C ASP A 264 17.37 -17.47 -47.63
N ALA A 265 16.25 -17.45 -46.89
CA ALA A 265 15.20 -16.43 -47.07
C ALA A 265 15.14 -15.39 -45.93
N ALA A 266 16.09 -15.39 -45.00
CA ALA A 266 16.01 -14.61 -43.75
C ALA A 266 16.23 -13.09 -43.93
N VAL A 267 16.85 -12.65 -44.99
CA VAL A 267 17.17 -11.21 -45.20
C VAL A 267 16.06 -10.47 -45.97
N GLU A 268 15.25 -11.15 -46.78
CA GLU A 268 14.09 -10.55 -47.45
C GLU A 268 12.81 -10.60 -46.59
N ALA A 269 12.75 -11.52 -45.62
CA ALA A 269 11.62 -11.64 -44.69
C ALA A 269 11.59 -10.53 -43.63
N GLU A 270 12.73 -9.93 -43.26
CA GLU A 270 12.80 -8.81 -42.30
C GLU A 270 12.24 -7.51 -42.84
N GLN A 271 12.17 -7.30 -44.15
CA GLN A 271 11.59 -6.10 -44.76
C GLN A 271 10.11 -6.22 -45.13
N MET A 272 9.55 -7.45 -45.18
CA MET A 272 8.11 -7.67 -45.43
C MET A 272 7.30 -7.95 -44.18
N ALA A 273 7.92 -8.16 -43.00
CA ALA A 273 7.23 -8.38 -41.73
C ALA A 273 6.72 -7.08 -41.05
N TYR A 274 6.90 -5.91 -41.67
CA TYR A 274 6.33 -4.64 -41.24
C TYR A 274 4.94 -4.34 -41.81
N GLY A 275 4.30 -5.31 -42.47
CA GLY A 275 2.96 -5.22 -43.01
C GLY A 275 1.94 -5.84 -42.04
N GLU A 276 1.11 -4.99 -41.44
CA GLU A 276 -0.14 -5.34 -40.75
C GLU A 276 -0.03 -6.38 -39.62
N LEU A 277 0.65 -6.03 -38.51
CA LEU A 277 0.35 -6.63 -37.24
C LEU A 277 -1.05 -6.16 -36.82
N SER A 278 -1.99 -7.11 -36.77
CA SER A 278 -3.30 -6.91 -36.11
C SER A 278 -3.02 -6.62 -34.63
N THR A 279 -3.09 -5.37 -34.25
CA THR A 279 -2.96 -4.87 -32.89
C THR A 279 -4.26 -5.13 -32.09
N GLU A 280 -4.69 -6.36 -31.97
CA GLU A 280 -5.67 -6.75 -31.00
C GLU A 280 -4.94 -7.23 -29.74
N THR A 281 -4.28 -6.29 -29.06
CA THR A 281 -3.97 -6.42 -27.63
C THR A 281 -5.31 -6.53 -26.93
N GLU A 282 -5.58 -7.63 -26.24
CA GLU A 282 -6.80 -7.71 -25.41
C GLU A 282 -6.76 -6.56 -24.40
N PRO A 283 -7.65 -5.57 -24.47
CA PRO A 283 -7.62 -4.39 -23.60
C PRO A 283 -7.64 -4.76 -22.12
N SER A 284 -8.24 -5.91 -21.79
CA SER A 284 -8.35 -6.44 -20.44
C SER A 284 -6.99 -6.86 -19.83
N LEU A 285 -6.08 -7.42 -20.64
CA LEU A 285 -4.77 -7.89 -20.15
C LEU A 285 -3.84 -6.72 -19.86
N LEU A 286 -3.82 -5.72 -20.75
CA LEU A 286 -3.04 -4.50 -20.56
C LEU A 286 -3.55 -3.72 -19.32
N GLU A 287 -4.86 -3.59 -19.17
CA GLU A 287 -5.47 -2.96 -18.00
C GLU A 287 -5.12 -3.72 -16.71
N GLY A 288 -5.21 -5.05 -16.73
CA GLY A 288 -4.80 -5.91 -15.62
C GLY A 288 -3.33 -5.73 -15.25
N PHE A 289 -2.45 -5.65 -16.26
CA PHE A 289 -1.03 -5.36 -16.05
C PHE A 289 -0.81 -3.98 -15.42
N MET A 290 -1.42 -2.94 -15.98
CA MET A 290 -1.27 -1.57 -15.48
C MET A 290 -1.77 -1.42 -14.03
N ASN A 291 -2.85 -2.13 -13.67
CA ASN A 291 -3.39 -2.16 -12.31
C ASN A 291 -2.50 -2.96 -11.33
N SER A 292 -1.62 -3.83 -11.81
CA SER A 292 -0.67 -4.59 -10.99
C SER A 292 0.64 -3.85 -10.71
N LEU A 293 0.88 -2.70 -11.35
CA LEU A 293 2.12 -1.92 -11.18
C LEU A 293 2.20 -1.29 -9.79
N VAL A 294 3.22 -1.65 -9.03
CA VAL A 294 3.47 -1.06 -7.71
C VAL A 294 4.15 0.30 -7.86
N THR A 295 3.49 1.35 -7.42
CA THR A 295 4.10 2.69 -7.37
C THR A 295 4.99 2.79 -6.13
N MET A 296 6.31 2.77 -6.33
CA MET A 296 7.30 2.75 -5.24
C MET A 296 7.90 4.12 -4.88
N SER A 297 7.53 5.19 -5.58
CA SER A 297 8.09 6.54 -5.40
C SER A 297 9.63 6.55 -5.49
N ASN A 298 10.29 6.94 -4.41
CA ASN A 298 11.76 6.95 -4.31
C ASN A 298 12.31 5.76 -3.51
N PHE A 299 11.45 4.87 -3.00
CA PHE A 299 11.79 3.84 -2.00
C PHE A 299 12.19 2.50 -2.63
N VAL A 300 13.14 2.52 -3.58
CA VAL A 300 13.60 1.31 -4.29
C VAL A 300 14.03 0.21 -3.31
N GLY A 301 14.93 0.54 -2.38
CA GLY A 301 15.45 -0.43 -1.41
C GLY A 301 14.36 -0.99 -0.49
N LYS A 302 13.45 -0.14 0.01
CA LYS A 302 12.33 -0.59 0.84
C LYS A 302 11.37 -1.49 0.09
N THR A 303 11.12 -1.22 -1.19
CA THR A 303 10.25 -2.05 -2.02
C THR A 303 10.86 -3.44 -2.25
N ILE A 304 12.18 -3.53 -2.45
CA ILE A 304 12.89 -4.81 -2.54
C ILE A 304 12.79 -5.57 -1.21
N ASP A 305 13.07 -4.90 -0.08
CA ASP A 305 12.98 -5.51 1.26
C ASP A 305 11.57 -6.08 1.51
N LEU A 306 10.54 -5.33 1.17
CA LEU A 306 9.15 -5.76 1.31
C LEU A 306 8.79 -6.93 0.39
N ALA A 307 9.28 -6.92 -0.86
CA ALA A 307 9.06 -8.03 -1.78
C ALA A 307 9.72 -9.32 -1.27
N ALA A 308 10.93 -9.23 -0.71
CA ALA A 308 11.61 -10.36 -0.07
C ALA A 308 10.86 -10.83 1.19
N GLU A 309 10.51 -9.92 2.11
CA GLU A 309 9.75 -10.22 3.34
C GLU A 309 8.45 -10.97 3.05
N LEU A 310 7.73 -10.55 1.99
CA LEU A 310 6.47 -11.16 1.58
C LEU A 310 6.66 -12.43 0.73
N GLY A 311 7.90 -12.82 0.42
CA GLY A 311 8.23 -14.05 -0.30
C GLY A 311 7.82 -14.03 -1.77
N PHE A 312 8.00 -12.91 -2.46
CA PHE A 312 7.90 -12.85 -3.92
C PHE A 312 9.10 -13.55 -4.56
N SER A 313 8.91 -14.11 -5.76
CA SER A 313 9.97 -14.78 -6.52
C SER A 313 10.89 -13.78 -7.22
N GLY A 314 10.38 -12.61 -7.60
CA GLY A 314 11.18 -11.57 -8.24
C GLY A 314 10.47 -10.23 -8.32
N ILE A 315 11.29 -9.19 -8.50
CA ILE A 315 10.86 -7.80 -8.66
C ILE A 315 11.58 -7.14 -9.82
N LEU A 316 10.83 -6.54 -10.74
CA LEU A 316 11.35 -5.71 -11.82
C LEU A 316 11.10 -4.23 -11.48
N ILE A 317 12.14 -3.42 -11.60
CA ILE A 317 12.08 -1.98 -11.42
C ILE A 317 12.18 -1.33 -12.79
N ALA A 318 11.17 -0.53 -13.19
CA ALA A 318 11.23 0.21 -14.44
C ALA A 318 11.14 1.71 -14.18
N GLY A 319 12.14 2.47 -14.65
CA GLY A 319 12.17 3.89 -14.33
C GLY A 319 13.11 4.73 -15.20
N HIS A 320 12.91 6.03 -15.08
CA HIS A 320 13.70 7.04 -15.79
C HIS A 320 15.14 7.11 -15.27
N MET A 321 16.10 7.24 -16.19
CA MET A 321 17.55 7.32 -15.90
C MET A 321 17.86 8.39 -14.84
N GLY A 322 17.18 9.53 -14.87
CA GLY A 322 17.39 10.62 -13.90
C GLY A 322 17.19 10.23 -12.43
N LYS A 323 16.40 9.19 -12.15
CA LYS A 323 16.23 8.62 -10.81
C LYS A 323 17.11 7.39 -10.60
N LEU A 324 17.04 6.42 -11.54
CA LEU A 324 17.63 5.10 -11.34
C LEU A 324 19.15 5.09 -11.47
N VAL A 325 19.76 6.11 -12.09
CA VAL A 325 21.23 6.23 -12.15
C VAL A 325 21.88 6.15 -10.78
N LYS A 326 21.22 6.63 -9.73
CA LYS A 326 21.70 6.61 -8.34
C LYS A 326 21.94 5.19 -7.81
N ILE A 327 21.21 4.21 -8.33
CA ILE A 327 21.35 2.79 -7.95
C ILE A 327 22.73 2.25 -8.34
N GLY A 328 23.36 2.77 -9.42
CA GLY A 328 24.71 2.41 -9.80
C GLY A 328 25.80 2.72 -8.76
N ASN A 329 25.48 3.54 -7.74
CA ASN A 329 26.29 3.79 -6.56
C ASN A 329 25.64 3.28 -5.26
N GLY A 330 24.62 2.40 -5.35
CA GLY A 330 23.95 1.80 -4.20
C GLY A 330 22.99 2.74 -3.44
N ILE A 331 22.63 3.89 -4.03
CA ILE A 331 21.67 4.82 -3.41
C ILE A 331 20.25 4.29 -3.67
N MET A 332 19.67 3.67 -2.65
CA MET A 332 18.40 2.94 -2.74
C MET A 332 17.16 3.77 -2.38
N ASN A 333 17.32 4.95 -1.80
CA ASN A 333 16.31 6.00 -1.75
C ASN A 333 16.70 7.08 -2.75
N THR A 334 15.97 7.17 -3.86
CA THR A 334 16.32 8.07 -4.98
C THR A 334 15.89 9.52 -4.75
N HIS A 335 15.34 9.86 -3.57
CA HIS A 335 15.00 11.24 -3.23
C HIS A 335 16.25 12.11 -3.14
N SER A 336 16.17 13.35 -3.63
CA SER A 336 17.32 14.28 -3.67
C SER A 336 17.81 14.73 -2.28
N ARG A 337 16.96 14.64 -1.25
CA ARG A 337 17.34 14.91 0.14
C ARG A 337 18.31 13.89 0.71
N GLU A 338 18.21 12.62 0.25
CA GLU A 338 19.08 11.55 0.73
C GLU A 338 20.48 11.68 0.13
N ALA A 339 20.55 11.72 -1.19
CA ALA A 339 21.78 11.92 -1.93
C ALA A 339 21.49 12.37 -3.36
N ASP A 340 22.36 13.15 -3.97
CA ASP A 340 22.30 13.35 -5.41
C ASP A 340 23.12 12.27 -6.13
N GLY A 341 24.41 12.30 -6.13
CA GLY A 341 25.29 11.25 -6.70
C GLY A 341 25.10 10.91 -8.18
N ARG A 342 24.23 11.62 -8.91
CA ARG A 342 23.91 11.32 -10.33
C ARG A 342 25.13 11.48 -11.22
N MET A 343 25.78 12.63 -11.13
CA MET A 343 26.95 12.93 -11.97
C MET A 343 28.14 12.10 -11.55
N ASP A 344 28.30 11.82 -10.25
CA ASP A 344 29.35 10.94 -9.75
C ASP A 344 29.21 9.51 -10.31
N THR A 345 27.99 9.00 -10.38
CA THR A 345 27.70 7.70 -10.98
C THR A 345 28.03 7.71 -12.47
N MET A 346 27.54 8.71 -13.22
CA MET A 346 27.80 8.82 -14.67
C MET A 346 29.30 8.95 -14.97
N LEU A 347 30.01 9.81 -14.23
CA LEU A 347 31.45 9.99 -14.34
C LEU A 347 32.20 8.69 -14.08
N SER A 348 31.90 8.02 -13.00
CA SER A 348 32.52 6.76 -12.61
C SER A 348 32.24 5.63 -13.60
N CYS A 349 31.03 5.58 -14.18
CA CYS A 349 30.69 4.62 -15.24
C CYS A 349 31.45 4.93 -16.53
N ALA A 350 31.55 6.18 -16.96
CA ALA A 350 32.32 6.58 -18.15
C ALA A 350 33.80 6.23 -18.00
N LEU A 351 34.43 6.49 -16.86
CA LEU A 351 35.80 6.06 -16.56
C LEU A 351 35.96 4.54 -16.67
N SER A 352 35.04 3.77 -16.12
CA SER A 352 35.05 2.31 -16.17
C SER A 352 34.75 1.75 -17.57
N ALA A 353 34.07 2.53 -18.41
CA ALA A 353 33.88 2.21 -19.83
C ALA A 353 35.13 2.49 -20.67
N GLY A 354 36.19 3.00 -20.06
CA GLY A 354 37.51 3.14 -20.66
C GLY A 354 37.82 4.50 -21.26
N THR A 355 37.04 5.55 -20.98
CA THR A 355 37.38 6.90 -21.46
C THR A 355 38.54 7.50 -20.65
N GLU A 356 39.51 8.08 -21.33
CA GLU A 356 40.61 8.87 -20.78
C GLU A 356 40.46 10.36 -21.12
N ASP A 357 39.36 10.74 -21.80
CA ASP A 357 39.08 12.14 -22.18
C ASP A 357 38.71 12.99 -20.97
N LEU A 358 39.66 13.71 -20.43
CA LEU A 358 39.48 14.57 -19.27
C LEU A 358 38.45 15.72 -19.50
N GLU A 359 38.36 16.23 -20.74
CA GLU A 359 37.40 17.30 -21.06
C GLU A 359 35.98 16.73 -21.08
N LEU A 360 35.75 15.54 -21.60
CA LEU A 360 34.48 14.85 -21.51
C LEU A 360 34.09 14.58 -20.06
N LEU A 361 35.00 14.06 -19.24
CA LEU A 361 34.77 13.78 -17.83
C LEU A 361 34.38 15.05 -17.06
N ARG A 362 35.05 16.19 -17.36
CA ARG A 362 34.69 17.49 -16.78
C ARG A 362 33.31 18.00 -17.23
N LYS A 363 32.92 17.75 -18.49
CA LYS A 363 31.58 18.09 -18.99
C LYS A 363 30.51 17.26 -18.22
N ILE A 364 30.71 15.97 -18.09
CA ILE A 364 29.80 15.09 -17.31
C ILE A 364 29.69 15.60 -15.88
N GLN A 365 30.80 15.88 -15.22
CA GLN A 365 30.83 16.36 -13.83
C GLN A 365 30.06 17.66 -13.65
N ARG A 366 30.09 18.57 -14.64
CA ARG A 366 29.44 19.88 -14.60
C ARG A 366 28.00 19.87 -15.10
N SER A 367 27.52 18.76 -15.64
CA SER A 367 26.17 18.63 -16.11
C SER A 367 25.15 18.77 -14.96
N ASN A 368 24.06 19.46 -15.23
CA ASN A 368 23.00 19.64 -14.25
C ASN A 368 21.99 18.48 -14.26
N THR A 369 21.88 17.80 -15.40
CA THR A 369 20.92 16.71 -15.61
C THR A 369 21.62 15.47 -16.21
N THR A 370 21.01 14.31 -15.99
CA THR A 370 21.48 13.06 -16.63
C THR A 370 21.38 13.12 -18.14
N ASP A 371 20.36 13.82 -18.69
CA ASP A 371 20.21 13.98 -20.14
C ASP A 371 21.37 14.75 -20.74
N GLU A 372 21.78 15.85 -20.11
CA GLU A 372 22.96 16.62 -20.55
C GLU A 372 24.23 15.76 -20.52
N ALA A 373 24.43 14.98 -19.44
CA ALA A 373 25.55 14.05 -19.36
C ALA A 373 25.51 12.95 -20.44
N MET A 374 24.32 12.40 -20.70
CA MET A 374 24.12 11.41 -21.77
C MET A 374 24.36 12.02 -23.17
N ASP A 375 23.99 13.25 -23.40
CA ASP A 375 24.27 13.93 -24.69
C ASP A 375 25.78 14.09 -24.90
N HIS A 376 26.56 14.41 -23.87
CA HIS A 376 28.02 14.44 -23.96
C HIS A 376 28.60 13.07 -24.27
N LEU A 377 28.10 11.99 -23.63
CA LEU A 377 28.51 10.62 -23.89
C LEU A 377 28.15 10.16 -25.31
N LYS A 378 26.97 10.55 -25.82
CA LYS A 378 26.54 10.29 -27.20
C LYS A 378 27.46 10.95 -28.22
N GLN A 379 27.79 12.22 -28.02
CA GLN A 379 28.71 12.97 -28.89
C GLN A 379 30.10 12.35 -28.92
N ALA A 380 30.54 11.77 -27.81
CA ALA A 380 31.81 11.05 -27.69
C ALA A 380 31.76 9.59 -28.17
N GLY A 381 30.59 9.07 -28.51
CA GLY A 381 30.41 7.69 -28.99
C GLY A 381 30.60 6.58 -27.96
N ILE A 382 30.49 6.92 -26.66
CA ILE A 382 30.70 5.95 -25.55
C ILE A 382 29.49 5.75 -24.66
N ILE A 383 28.31 6.19 -25.10
CA ILE A 383 27.09 6.12 -24.27
C ILE A 383 26.70 4.67 -23.98
N GLU A 384 26.74 3.77 -24.97
CA GLU A 384 26.35 2.36 -24.81
C GLU A 384 27.25 1.65 -23.79
N ASP A 385 28.58 1.81 -23.91
CA ASP A 385 29.53 1.22 -22.97
C ASP A 385 29.32 1.76 -21.55
N THR A 386 29.05 3.08 -21.42
CA THR A 386 28.79 3.71 -20.12
C THR A 386 27.50 3.19 -19.49
N ILE A 387 26.42 3.05 -20.27
CA ILE A 387 25.15 2.47 -19.81
C ILE A 387 25.32 1.00 -19.42
N ASN A 388 26.07 0.22 -20.19
CA ASN A 388 26.35 -1.18 -19.86
C ASN A 388 27.12 -1.33 -18.54
N VAL A 389 28.08 -0.45 -18.27
CA VAL A 389 28.80 -0.42 -16.98
C VAL A 389 27.83 -0.04 -15.87
N PHE A 390 26.99 0.96 -16.08
CA PHE A 390 25.97 1.36 -15.11
C PHE A 390 25.01 0.21 -14.78
N LEU A 391 24.47 -0.47 -15.79
CA LEU A 391 23.54 -1.59 -15.61
C LEU A 391 24.16 -2.74 -14.81
N LYS A 392 25.40 -3.11 -15.11
CA LYS A 392 26.14 -4.12 -14.33
C LYS A 392 26.31 -3.73 -12.85
N ARG A 393 26.61 -2.47 -12.57
CA ARG A 393 26.73 -1.98 -11.19
C ARG A 393 25.38 -1.96 -10.49
N ALA A 394 24.34 -1.48 -11.17
CA ALA A 394 22.99 -1.45 -10.63
C ALA A 394 22.49 -2.86 -10.31
N ASP A 395 22.71 -3.81 -11.22
CA ASP A 395 22.38 -5.23 -11.01
C ASP A 395 23.05 -5.79 -9.76
N TRP A 396 24.36 -5.54 -9.61
CA TRP A 396 25.09 -5.96 -8.41
C TRP A 396 24.50 -5.37 -7.14
N HIS A 397 24.16 -4.05 -7.12
CA HIS A 397 23.59 -3.40 -5.96
C HIS A 397 22.19 -3.89 -5.63
N LEU A 398 21.36 -4.17 -6.64
CA LEU A 398 20.01 -4.70 -6.46
C LEU A 398 20.05 -6.11 -5.87
N THR A 399 20.88 -6.99 -6.46
CA THR A 399 21.09 -8.36 -5.99
C THR A 399 21.67 -8.38 -4.58
N HIS A 400 22.66 -7.53 -4.31
CA HIS A 400 23.24 -7.42 -2.97
C HIS A 400 22.21 -6.94 -1.92
N ARG A 401 21.30 -6.03 -2.29
CA ARG A 401 20.23 -5.58 -1.40
C ARG A 401 19.22 -6.68 -1.10
N SER A 402 18.86 -7.45 -2.11
CA SER A 402 17.88 -8.55 -1.97
C SER A 402 18.43 -9.77 -1.23
N ARG A 403 19.77 -9.88 -1.05
CA ARG A 403 20.46 -11.04 -0.44
C ARG A 403 20.07 -12.36 -1.11
N ASP A 404 19.79 -12.33 -2.40
CA ASP A 404 19.27 -13.46 -3.18
C ASP A 404 17.92 -14.03 -2.70
N GLU A 405 17.23 -13.34 -1.77
CA GLU A 405 15.91 -13.75 -1.29
C GLU A 405 14.80 -13.51 -2.34
N VAL A 406 14.99 -12.49 -3.19
CA VAL A 406 14.11 -12.17 -4.31
C VAL A 406 14.96 -11.83 -5.54
N ARG A 407 14.61 -12.37 -6.72
CA ARG A 407 15.29 -12.01 -7.97
C ARG A 407 15.02 -10.56 -8.30
N THR A 408 16.04 -9.81 -8.70
CA THR A 408 15.90 -8.40 -9.04
C THR A 408 16.18 -8.17 -10.51
N GLY A 409 15.50 -7.19 -11.10
CA GLY A 409 15.75 -6.73 -12.45
C GLY A 409 15.44 -5.25 -12.57
N MET A 410 16.02 -4.58 -13.56
CA MET A 410 15.79 -3.16 -13.81
C MET A 410 15.75 -2.86 -15.30
N ILE A 411 14.76 -2.06 -15.72
CA ILE A 411 14.69 -1.46 -17.05
C ILE A 411 14.81 0.05 -16.92
N VAL A 412 15.65 0.65 -17.76
CA VAL A 412 15.92 2.09 -17.72
C VAL A 412 15.55 2.75 -19.03
N PHE A 413 14.92 3.93 -18.96
CA PHE A 413 14.55 4.72 -20.12
C PHE A 413 14.96 6.20 -19.93
N GLY A 414 15.07 6.92 -21.05
CA GLY A 414 15.40 8.34 -21.10
C GLY A 414 14.18 9.24 -21.08
N THR A 415 14.41 10.55 -21.11
CA THR A 415 13.36 11.58 -20.97
C THR A 415 12.31 11.55 -22.09
N LYS A 416 12.69 11.10 -23.29
CA LYS A 416 11.75 10.96 -24.43
C LYS A 416 11.03 9.60 -24.43
N GLY A 417 11.26 8.77 -23.39
CA GLY A 417 10.72 7.43 -23.29
C GLY A 417 11.49 6.40 -24.11
N GLU A 418 12.69 6.76 -24.60
CA GLU A 418 13.56 5.82 -25.31
C GLU A 418 14.13 4.77 -24.35
N TYR A 419 14.11 3.51 -24.76
CA TYR A 419 14.75 2.41 -24.03
C TYR A 419 16.28 2.61 -24.02
N LEU A 420 16.89 2.55 -22.84
CA LEU A 420 18.32 2.72 -22.67
C LEU A 420 19.04 1.41 -22.34
N GLY A 421 18.33 0.43 -21.81
CA GLY A 421 18.88 -0.87 -21.46
C GLY A 421 18.23 -1.49 -20.22
N GLU A 422 18.64 -2.72 -19.94
CA GLU A 422 18.12 -3.50 -18.80
C GLU A 422 19.22 -4.36 -18.16
N THR A 423 19.02 -4.74 -16.90
CA THR A 423 19.90 -5.66 -16.18
C THR A 423 19.67 -7.10 -16.60
N GLU A 424 20.64 -7.96 -16.33
CA GLU A 424 20.52 -9.39 -16.59
C GLU A 424 19.33 -9.99 -15.83
N GLY A 425 18.45 -10.71 -16.50
CA GLY A 425 17.25 -11.29 -15.90
C GLY A 425 16.02 -10.41 -15.86
N ALA A 426 16.08 -9.12 -16.21
CA ALA A 426 14.93 -8.22 -16.22
C ALA A 426 13.81 -8.70 -17.15
N ASP A 427 14.15 -9.11 -18.38
CA ASP A 427 13.20 -9.66 -19.35
C ASP A 427 12.53 -10.95 -18.84
N ALA A 428 13.30 -11.82 -18.18
CA ALA A 428 12.76 -13.05 -17.62
C ALA A 428 11.72 -12.78 -16.50
N ILE A 429 11.96 -11.78 -15.67
CA ILE A 429 11.00 -11.34 -14.63
C ILE A 429 9.75 -10.76 -15.29
N LEU A 430 9.92 -9.88 -16.29
CA LEU A 430 8.81 -9.28 -17.03
C LEU A 430 7.90 -10.34 -17.67
N ARG A 431 8.49 -11.28 -18.42
CA ARG A 431 7.75 -12.39 -19.03
C ARG A 431 7.03 -13.25 -18.00
N SER A 432 7.66 -13.51 -16.85
CA SER A 432 7.05 -14.30 -15.80
C SER A 432 5.85 -13.58 -15.18
N ALA A 433 5.94 -12.26 -14.97
CA ALA A 433 4.84 -11.45 -14.49
C ALA A 433 3.68 -11.39 -15.50
N LEU A 434 3.97 -11.27 -16.78
CA LEU A 434 2.95 -11.29 -17.84
C LEU A 434 2.21 -12.62 -17.92
N LYS A 435 2.93 -13.75 -17.81
CA LYS A 435 2.31 -15.09 -17.79
C LYS A 435 1.37 -15.33 -16.61
N GLU A 436 1.60 -14.67 -15.49
CA GLU A 436 0.69 -14.75 -14.34
C GLU A 436 -0.62 -13.98 -14.55
N LEU A 437 -0.65 -13.03 -15.47
CA LEU A 437 -1.86 -12.28 -15.82
C LEU A 437 -2.77 -13.04 -16.78
N ASP A 438 -2.19 -13.98 -17.55
CA ASP A 438 -2.89 -14.80 -18.52
C ASP A 438 -3.58 -16.05 -17.90
N GLN A 439 -3.34 -16.32 -16.60
CA GLN A 439 -3.89 -17.48 -15.86
C GLN A 439 -5.06 -17.08 -14.96
#